data_93bdf89340c8ece30717ec3acebeeaf3
#
_entry.id   93bdf89340c8ece30717ec3acebeeaf3
#
_cell.length_a   1.000
_cell.length_b   1.000
_cell.length_c   1.000
_cell.angle_alpha   90.00
_cell.angle_beta   90.00
_cell.angle_gamma   90.00
#
_symmetry.space_group_name_H-M   'P 1'
#
loop_
_entity.id
_entity.type
_entity.pdbx_description
1 polymer ?
#
loop_
_entity_poly.entity_id
_entity_poly.type
_entity_poly.pdbx_seq_one_letter_code
_entity_poly.pdbx_strand_id
1 'polypeptide(L)'
;TEDCSVLVDDSLLKQINCAASVVIATAPNFGFARAGDRVATIKSSPFAVHQQQLDALISMLKEQGPLLQARPIRDPVVAVLYTDPCAGDRARQLFEGVMRQRMEKFGIAPRFSLSSVEDETSVTKAMMHLVRAKPSVVLVASTTAPAGPGDVVGRAMMNVGCHLERFLAPVEPGNLLLLGYKDDIPIVSAPGCFRSAKTNVVDLVLPPMLARYRVSGWEIACLGHGGLLS
;
A
#
# COMPACT_ATOMS: atom_id res chain seq x y z
N THR A 1 12.18 9.39 -13.94
CA THR A 1 12.17 10.85 -13.85
C THR A 1 11.19 11.37 -12.79
N GLU A 2 10.38 10.52 -12.19
CA GLU A 2 9.41 10.84 -11.13
C GLU A 2 9.47 9.76 -10.04
N ASP A 3 9.13 10.09 -8.81
CA ASP A 3 8.93 9.14 -7.74
C ASP A 3 7.77 8.20 -8.10
N CYS A 4 7.91 6.91 -7.81
CA CYS A 4 6.94 5.91 -8.26
C CYS A 4 6.78 4.76 -7.27
N SER A 5 5.68 4.03 -7.41
CA SER A 5 5.55 2.67 -6.92
C SER A 5 5.94 1.68 -8.01
N VAL A 6 6.73 0.70 -7.64
CA VAL A 6 7.18 -0.38 -8.54
C VAL A 6 6.22 -1.55 -8.41
N LEU A 7 5.61 -1.95 -9.54
CA LEU A 7 4.79 -3.15 -9.63
C LEU A 7 5.58 -4.21 -10.40
N VAL A 8 5.65 -5.42 -9.86
CA VAL A 8 6.39 -6.54 -10.46
C VAL A 8 5.46 -7.73 -10.62
N ASP A 9 5.42 -8.30 -11.82
CA ASP A 9 4.80 -9.60 -12.04
C ASP A 9 5.76 -10.72 -11.58
N ASP A 10 5.56 -11.19 -10.35
CA ASP A 10 6.39 -12.22 -9.74
C ASP A 10 6.33 -13.56 -10.50
N SER A 11 5.17 -13.91 -11.08
CA SER A 11 5.01 -15.12 -11.87
C SER A 11 5.85 -15.06 -13.15
N LEU A 12 5.74 -13.95 -13.87
CA LEU A 12 6.50 -13.72 -15.10
C LEU A 12 8.00 -13.61 -14.80
N LEU A 13 8.38 -12.95 -13.70
CA LEU A 13 9.77 -12.86 -13.25
C LEU A 13 10.39 -14.25 -13.02
N LYS A 14 9.66 -15.14 -12.35
CA LYS A 14 10.10 -16.53 -12.13
C LYS A 14 10.24 -17.30 -13.43
N GLN A 15 9.28 -17.17 -14.35
CA GLN A 15 9.33 -17.83 -15.65
C GLN A 15 10.58 -17.39 -16.45
N ILE A 16 10.86 -16.08 -16.51
CA ILE A 16 12.03 -15.54 -17.21
C ILE A 16 13.32 -16.04 -16.58
N ASN A 17 13.44 -15.96 -15.24
CA ASN A 17 14.65 -16.38 -14.55
C ASN A 17 14.89 -17.90 -14.61
N CYS A 18 13.85 -18.72 -14.81
CA CYS A 18 13.98 -20.16 -15.05
C CYS A 18 14.46 -20.49 -16.47
N ALA A 19 14.30 -19.59 -17.43
CA ALA A 19 14.74 -19.81 -18.82
C ALA A 19 16.27 -19.81 -19.01
N ALA A 20 17.04 -19.49 -17.95
CA ALA A 20 18.50 -19.59 -17.83
C ALA A 20 19.37 -18.77 -18.78
N SER A 21 18.78 -18.06 -19.76
CA SER A 21 19.52 -17.23 -20.73
C SER A 21 19.76 -15.81 -20.25
N VAL A 22 18.85 -15.32 -19.41
CA VAL A 22 18.83 -13.98 -18.84
C VAL A 22 18.41 -14.09 -17.38
N VAL A 23 19.03 -13.31 -16.52
CA VAL A 23 18.62 -13.18 -15.11
C VAL A 23 18.24 -11.75 -14.82
N ILE A 24 17.11 -11.58 -14.16
CA ILE A 24 16.54 -10.28 -13.79
C ILE A 24 16.36 -10.24 -12.27
N ALA A 25 16.94 -9.22 -11.64
CA ALA A 25 16.68 -8.88 -10.27
C ALA A 25 15.93 -7.54 -10.23
N THR A 26 14.88 -7.44 -9.43
CA THR A 26 14.03 -6.25 -9.34
C THR A 26 14.00 -5.70 -7.91
N ALA A 27 13.57 -4.44 -7.78
CA ALA A 27 13.04 -3.92 -6.51
C ALA A 27 11.84 -4.78 -6.07
N PRO A 28 11.47 -4.78 -4.77
CA PRO A 28 10.31 -5.52 -4.30
C PRO A 28 9.02 -5.01 -4.96
N ASN A 29 8.05 -5.89 -5.15
CA ASN A 29 6.72 -5.49 -5.57
C ASN A 29 6.13 -4.51 -4.56
N PHE A 30 5.41 -3.48 -5.04
CA PHE A 30 4.92 -2.33 -4.26
C PHE A 30 6.01 -1.43 -3.67
N GLY A 31 7.29 -1.65 -4.02
CA GLY A 31 8.39 -0.81 -3.58
C GLY A 31 8.21 0.65 -3.97
N PHE A 32 8.65 1.56 -3.11
CA PHE A 32 8.80 2.96 -3.44
C PHE A 32 10.18 3.18 -4.06
N ALA A 33 10.23 3.89 -5.17
CA ALA A 33 11.45 4.30 -5.81
C ALA A 33 11.44 5.80 -6.11
N ARG A 34 12.55 6.46 -5.82
CA ARG A 34 12.75 7.87 -6.18
C ARG A 34 13.17 8.01 -7.63
N ALA A 35 12.97 9.18 -8.17
CA ALA A 35 13.49 9.53 -9.49
C ALA A 35 15.00 9.27 -9.56
N GLY A 36 15.43 8.41 -10.49
CA GLY A 36 16.83 8.00 -10.65
C GLY A 36 17.24 6.71 -9.94
N ASP A 37 16.39 6.14 -9.08
CA ASP A 37 16.69 4.87 -8.42
C ASP A 37 16.70 3.71 -9.43
N ARG A 38 17.59 2.74 -9.16
CA ARG A 38 17.64 1.50 -9.92
C ARG A 38 16.54 0.55 -9.43
N VAL A 39 15.58 0.27 -10.29
CA VAL A 39 14.43 -0.62 -9.97
C VAL A 39 14.61 -2.04 -10.51
N ALA A 40 15.54 -2.26 -11.46
CA ALA A 40 15.88 -3.59 -11.93
C ALA A 40 17.31 -3.65 -12.49
N THR A 41 17.85 -4.86 -12.54
CA THR A 41 19.10 -5.18 -13.25
C THR A 41 18.89 -6.43 -14.08
N ILE A 42 19.31 -6.39 -15.33
CA ILE A 42 19.24 -7.50 -16.27
C ILE A 42 20.66 -7.89 -16.64
N LYS A 43 20.97 -9.20 -16.59
CA LYS A 43 22.24 -9.75 -17.02
C LYS A 43 22.02 -10.98 -17.87
N SER A 44 22.84 -11.16 -18.89
CA SER A 44 22.94 -12.41 -19.62
C SER A 44 24.17 -13.21 -19.17
N SER A 45 24.09 -14.52 -19.18
CA SER A 45 25.24 -15.40 -18.90
C SER A 45 25.23 -16.54 -19.93
N PRO A 46 26.37 -16.85 -20.53
CA PRO A 46 27.74 -16.31 -20.37
C PRO A 46 28.11 -15.23 -21.43
N PHE A 47 27.64 -14.05 -21.43
CA PHE A 47 27.93 -12.90 -22.32
C PHE A 47 27.21 -12.91 -23.66
N ALA A 48 26.56 -14.00 -24.08
CA ALA A 48 25.75 -14.08 -25.27
C ALA A 48 24.50 -14.93 -25.04
N VAL A 49 23.43 -14.59 -25.72
CA VAL A 49 22.16 -15.32 -25.72
C VAL A 49 21.84 -15.69 -27.16
N HIS A 50 21.40 -16.93 -27.40
CA HIS A 50 20.92 -17.33 -28.74
C HIS A 50 19.72 -16.47 -29.12
N GLN A 51 19.70 -16.02 -30.41
CA GLN A 51 18.62 -15.17 -30.90
C GLN A 51 17.24 -15.80 -30.69
N GLN A 52 17.09 -17.10 -30.90
CA GLN A 52 15.83 -17.81 -30.70
C GLN A 52 15.32 -17.73 -29.24
N GLN A 53 16.24 -17.80 -28.25
CA GLN A 53 15.88 -17.67 -26.85
C GLN A 53 15.43 -16.25 -26.52
N LEU A 54 16.11 -15.25 -27.07
CA LEU A 54 15.73 -13.86 -26.91
C LEU A 54 14.36 -13.59 -27.54
N ASP A 55 14.11 -14.09 -28.73
CA ASP A 55 12.84 -13.94 -29.44
C ASP A 55 11.68 -14.60 -28.64
N ALA A 56 11.93 -15.78 -28.03
CA ALA A 56 10.96 -16.44 -27.20
C ALA A 56 10.62 -15.62 -25.94
N LEU A 57 11.63 -15.03 -25.26
CA LEU A 57 11.42 -14.13 -24.12
C LEU A 57 10.64 -12.87 -24.52
N ILE A 58 10.99 -12.27 -25.65
CA ILE A 58 10.29 -11.09 -26.17
C ILE A 58 8.82 -11.43 -26.49
N SER A 59 8.56 -12.58 -27.09
CA SER A 59 7.19 -13.04 -27.36
C SER A 59 6.39 -13.25 -26.09
N MET A 60 6.99 -13.90 -25.09
CA MET A 60 6.37 -14.08 -23.77
C MET A 60 5.98 -12.74 -23.12
N LEU A 61 6.88 -11.75 -23.14
CA LEU A 61 6.62 -10.40 -22.61
C LEU A 61 5.52 -9.67 -23.38
N LYS A 62 5.42 -9.88 -24.70
CA LYS A 62 4.35 -9.28 -25.51
C LYS A 62 2.99 -9.91 -25.20
N GLU A 63 2.93 -11.20 -24.92
CA GLU A 63 1.71 -11.92 -24.64
C GLU A 63 1.21 -11.73 -23.20
N GLN A 64 2.11 -11.76 -22.22
CA GLN A 64 1.76 -11.71 -20.79
C GLN A 64 1.75 -10.27 -20.23
N GLY A 65 2.31 -9.30 -20.94
CA GLY A 65 2.39 -7.92 -20.51
C GLY A 65 3.74 -7.55 -19.87
N PRO A 66 3.83 -6.35 -19.30
CA PRO A 66 5.10 -5.85 -18.78
C PRO A 66 5.46 -6.53 -17.45
N LEU A 67 6.69 -7.04 -17.37
CA LEU A 67 7.26 -7.59 -16.15
C LEU A 67 7.30 -6.60 -15.00
N LEU A 68 7.60 -5.34 -15.31
CA LEU A 68 7.76 -4.27 -14.33
C LEU A 68 7.06 -3.02 -14.81
N GLN A 69 6.30 -2.39 -13.90
CA GLN A 69 5.63 -1.12 -14.16
C GLN A 69 6.06 -0.11 -13.08
N ALA A 70 6.55 1.05 -13.50
CA ALA A 70 6.75 2.20 -12.64
C ALA A 70 5.46 3.05 -12.67
N ARG A 71 4.70 3.02 -11.58
CA ARG A 71 3.49 3.83 -11.42
C ARG A 71 3.84 5.15 -10.75
N PRO A 72 3.78 6.28 -11.46
CA PRO A 72 4.20 7.57 -10.91
C PRO A 72 3.30 8.00 -9.76
N ILE A 73 3.91 8.59 -8.73
CA ILE A 73 3.23 9.21 -7.61
C ILE A 73 3.17 10.70 -7.87
N ARG A 74 2.02 11.17 -8.36
CA ARG A 74 1.81 12.58 -8.73
C ARG A 74 0.83 13.23 -7.77
N ASP A 75 1.24 14.35 -7.14
CA ASP A 75 0.42 15.14 -6.22
C ASP A 75 -0.35 14.27 -5.19
N PRO A 76 0.33 13.41 -4.44
CA PRO A 76 -0.32 12.50 -3.51
C PRO A 76 -0.97 13.28 -2.37
N VAL A 77 -2.24 13.01 -2.13
CA VAL A 77 -3.02 13.61 -1.05
C VAL A 77 -3.35 12.53 -0.03
N VAL A 78 -2.73 12.62 1.15
CA VAL A 78 -3.03 11.73 2.28
C VAL A 78 -3.97 12.44 3.24
N ALA A 79 -5.07 11.78 3.57
CA ALA A 79 -5.98 12.18 4.64
C ALA A 79 -5.84 11.22 5.83
N VAL A 80 -5.88 11.77 7.04
CA VAL A 80 -5.76 10.97 8.27
C VAL A 80 -6.95 11.23 9.18
N LEU A 81 -7.56 10.15 9.65
CA LEU A 81 -8.60 10.16 10.67
C LEU A 81 -8.04 9.54 11.96
N TYR A 82 -7.96 10.33 13.01
CA TYR A 82 -7.61 9.88 14.35
C TYR A 82 -8.87 9.57 15.13
N THR A 83 -8.99 8.35 15.68
CA THR A 83 -10.18 7.94 16.45
C THR A 83 -9.81 7.43 17.84
N ASP A 84 -10.63 7.80 18.84
CA ASP A 84 -10.49 7.36 20.23
C ASP A 84 -11.87 7.19 20.83
N PRO A 85 -12.14 6.15 21.64
CA PRO A 85 -13.41 6.01 22.36
C PRO A 85 -13.76 7.20 23.26
N CYS A 86 -12.74 7.92 23.76
CA CYS A 86 -12.91 9.14 24.53
C CYS A 86 -12.85 10.38 23.64
N ALA A 87 -13.64 11.40 23.96
CA ALA A 87 -13.54 12.68 23.31
C ALA A 87 -12.18 13.34 23.58
N GLY A 88 -11.62 14.03 22.58
CA GLY A 88 -10.36 14.75 22.68
C GLY A 88 -9.34 14.37 21.62
N ASP A 89 -8.10 14.83 21.78
CA ASP A 89 -7.02 14.68 20.81
C ASP A 89 -6.01 13.56 21.15
N ARG A 90 -6.38 12.63 22.04
CA ARG A 90 -5.47 11.57 22.48
C ARG A 90 -4.94 10.72 21.32
N ALA A 91 -5.80 10.30 20.40
CA ALA A 91 -5.36 9.54 19.23
C ALA A 91 -4.38 10.35 18.39
N ARG A 92 -4.67 11.62 18.12
CA ARG A 92 -3.75 12.50 17.39
C ARG A 92 -2.40 12.61 18.10
N GLN A 93 -2.38 12.87 19.40
CA GLN A 93 -1.14 12.97 20.19
C GLN A 93 -0.29 11.70 20.10
N LEU A 94 -0.93 10.52 20.06
CA LEU A 94 -0.24 9.23 19.99
C LEU A 94 0.32 8.93 18.59
N PHE A 95 -0.39 9.34 17.53
CA PHE A 95 -0.09 8.87 16.18
C PHE A 95 0.52 9.92 15.25
N GLU A 96 0.29 11.22 15.49
CA GLU A 96 0.66 12.26 14.52
C GLU A 96 2.16 12.32 14.25
N GLY A 97 3.00 12.21 15.28
CA GLY A 97 4.45 12.22 15.12
C GLY A 97 4.96 11.03 14.30
N VAL A 98 4.47 9.84 14.61
CA VAL A 98 4.82 8.61 13.87
C VAL A 98 4.27 8.65 12.44
N MET A 99 3.04 9.16 12.26
CA MET A 99 2.44 9.35 10.95
C MET A 99 3.29 10.27 10.08
N ARG A 100 3.71 11.42 10.61
CA ARG A 100 4.58 12.36 9.91
C ARG A 100 5.89 11.71 9.50
N GLN A 101 6.60 11.07 10.44
CA GLN A 101 7.85 10.37 10.19
C GLN A 101 7.70 9.29 9.10
N ARG A 102 6.55 8.58 9.07
CA ARG A 102 6.26 7.57 8.07
C ARG A 102 6.06 8.18 6.69
N MET A 103 5.33 9.29 6.60
CA MET A 103 5.07 9.98 5.33
C MET A 103 6.35 10.64 4.76
N GLU A 104 7.24 11.12 5.64
CA GLU A 104 8.54 11.69 5.24
C GLU A 104 9.41 10.71 4.46
N LYS A 105 9.29 9.39 4.73
CA LYS A 105 9.99 8.36 3.93
C LYS A 105 9.65 8.45 2.44
N PHE A 106 8.44 8.88 2.13
CA PHE A 106 7.90 9.04 0.77
C PHE A 106 7.95 10.50 0.29
N GLY A 107 8.57 11.41 1.03
CA GLY A 107 8.65 12.83 0.68
C GLY A 107 7.30 13.57 0.75
N ILE A 108 6.34 13.07 1.53
CA ILE A 108 4.99 13.63 1.63
C ILE A 108 4.60 13.98 3.06
N ALA A 109 3.55 14.75 3.21
CA ALA A 109 2.92 15.05 4.50
C ALA A 109 1.40 14.85 4.39
N PRO A 110 0.71 14.49 5.48
CA PRO A 110 -0.75 14.49 5.51
C PRO A 110 -1.29 15.88 5.18
N ARG A 111 -2.20 15.97 4.21
CA ARG A 111 -2.81 17.23 3.80
C ARG A 111 -4.07 17.54 4.58
N PHE A 112 -4.79 16.52 4.99
CA PHE A 112 -6.01 16.64 5.80
C PHE A 112 -5.91 15.73 7.00
N SER A 113 -6.32 16.23 8.17
CA SER A 113 -6.42 15.41 9.38
C SER A 113 -7.61 15.83 10.22
N LEU A 114 -8.35 14.84 10.72
CA LEU A 114 -9.47 15.01 11.62
C LEU A 114 -9.31 14.11 12.85
N SER A 115 -9.81 14.58 13.99
CA SER A 115 -10.03 13.75 15.18
C SER A 115 -11.53 13.49 15.35
N SER A 116 -11.89 12.29 15.78
CA SER A 116 -13.28 11.90 16.02
C SER A 116 -13.38 11.00 17.26
N VAL A 117 -14.48 11.11 17.97
CA VAL A 117 -14.88 10.06 18.93
C VAL A 117 -15.13 8.79 18.12
N GLU A 118 -14.69 7.65 18.66
CA GLU A 118 -14.83 6.35 18.02
C GLU A 118 -16.22 5.75 18.30
N ASP A 119 -17.25 6.45 17.83
CA ASP A 119 -18.59 5.92 17.63
C ASP A 119 -18.92 5.90 16.14
N GLU A 120 -19.83 5.01 15.77
CA GLU A 120 -20.17 4.74 14.36
C GLU A 120 -20.61 5.99 13.61
N THR A 121 -21.45 6.82 14.22
CA THR A 121 -21.98 8.03 13.59
C THR A 121 -20.91 9.09 13.37
N SER A 122 -20.09 9.35 14.39
CA SER A 122 -19.02 10.36 14.34
C SER A 122 -17.92 9.96 13.35
N VAL A 123 -17.48 8.70 13.38
CA VAL A 123 -16.48 8.18 12.44
C VAL A 123 -17.00 8.19 11.02
N THR A 124 -18.27 7.81 10.79
CA THR A 124 -18.90 7.88 9.46
C THR A 124 -18.90 9.30 8.91
N LYS A 125 -19.32 10.30 9.73
CA LYS A 125 -19.34 11.71 9.31
C LYS A 125 -17.95 12.24 8.97
N ALA A 126 -16.96 11.96 9.83
CA ALA A 126 -15.58 12.38 9.61
C ALA A 126 -14.99 11.74 8.34
N MET A 127 -15.24 10.46 8.13
CA MET A 127 -14.78 9.72 6.95
C MET A 127 -15.41 10.26 5.66
N MET A 128 -16.72 10.53 5.67
CA MET A 128 -17.41 11.17 4.54
C MET A 128 -16.81 12.54 4.21
N HIS A 129 -16.44 13.32 5.23
CA HIS A 129 -15.81 14.63 5.03
C HIS A 129 -14.45 14.48 4.32
N LEU A 130 -13.61 13.54 4.77
CA LEU A 130 -12.29 13.32 4.19
C LEU A 130 -12.38 12.78 2.75
N VAL A 131 -13.29 11.86 2.47
CA VAL A 131 -13.48 11.28 1.13
C VAL A 131 -13.91 12.33 0.10
N ARG A 132 -14.69 13.35 0.49
CA ARG A 132 -15.08 14.46 -0.41
C ARG A 132 -13.90 15.25 -0.95
N ALA A 133 -12.77 15.29 -0.24
CA ALA A 133 -11.54 15.93 -0.70
C ALA A 133 -10.79 15.09 -1.76
N LYS A 134 -11.31 13.91 -2.14
CA LYS A 134 -10.73 12.97 -3.12
C LYS A 134 -9.25 12.67 -2.88
N PRO A 135 -8.87 12.26 -1.65
CA PRO A 135 -7.48 11.94 -1.35
C PRO A 135 -7.01 10.72 -2.16
N SER A 136 -5.69 10.54 -2.23
CA SER A 136 -5.09 9.29 -2.74
C SER A 136 -5.33 8.13 -1.79
N VAL A 137 -5.41 8.41 -0.48
CA VAL A 137 -5.69 7.43 0.57
C VAL A 137 -6.23 8.12 1.83
N VAL A 138 -7.14 7.45 2.53
CA VAL A 138 -7.55 7.79 3.89
C VAL A 138 -6.94 6.75 4.84
N LEU A 139 -6.13 7.20 5.79
CA LEU A 139 -5.58 6.36 6.86
C LEU A 139 -6.38 6.60 8.13
N VAL A 140 -6.91 5.56 8.74
CA VAL A 140 -7.59 5.62 10.04
C VAL A 140 -6.63 5.09 11.11
N ALA A 141 -6.24 5.96 12.04
CA ALA A 141 -5.37 5.66 13.17
C ALA A 141 -6.22 5.66 14.45
N SER A 142 -6.61 4.48 14.90
CA SER A 142 -7.42 4.28 16.10
C SER A 142 -6.59 3.90 17.32
N THR A 143 -6.98 4.35 18.49
CA THR A 143 -6.41 3.87 19.76
C THR A 143 -6.88 2.46 20.09
N THR A 144 -7.95 1.99 19.49
CA THR A 144 -8.38 0.59 19.48
C THR A 144 -7.82 -0.12 18.24
N ALA A 145 -7.42 -1.37 18.38
CA ALA A 145 -6.98 -2.15 17.22
C ALA A 145 -8.19 -2.58 16.38
N PRO A 146 -8.08 -2.61 15.04
CA PRO A 146 -9.13 -3.16 14.21
C PRO A 146 -9.47 -4.60 14.60
N ALA A 147 -10.75 -4.84 14.89
CA ALA A 147 -11.25 -6.17 15.25
C ALA A 147 -11.98 -6.85 14.08
N GLY A 148 -12.14 -6.13 12.97
CA GLY A 148 -12.75 -6.65 11.75
C GLY A 148 -13.83 -5.74 11.17
N PRO A 149 -14.52 -6.22 10.11
CA PRO A 149 -15.57 -5.44 9.47
C PRO A 149 -16.72 -5.03 10.38
N GLY A 150 -16.93 -5.77 11.47
CA GLY A 150 -18.01 -5.52 12.43
C GLY A 150 -17.65 -4.53 13.55
N ASP A 151 -16.45 -4.01 13.63
CA ASP A 151 -16.09 -2.97 14.59
C ASP A 151 -16.61 -1.57 14.17
N VAL A 152 -16.39 -0.56 15.02
CA VAL A 152 -16.87 0.80 14.76
C VAL A 152 -16.33 1.35 13.45
N VAL A 153 -15.03 1.19 13.18
CA VAL A 153 -14.40 1.69 11.95
C VAL A 153 -14.89 0.91 10.72
N GLY A 154 -14.96 -0.42 10.83
CA GLY A 154 -15.46 -1.27 9.74
C GLY A 154 -16.91 -0.95 9.36
N ARG A 155 -17.80 -0.78 10.34
CA ARG A 155 -19.19 -0.35 10.09
C ARG A 155 -19.26 1.05 9.49
N ALA A 156 -18.45 1.99 9.98
CA ALA A 156 -18.38 3.34 9.42
C ALA A 156 -17.90 3.31 7.96
N MET A 157 -16.94 2.46 7.60
CA MET A 157 -16.53 2.24 6.21
C MET A 157 -17.70 1.76 5.35
N MET A 158 -18.47 0.79 5.83
CA MET A 158 -19.67 0.31 5.11
C MET A 158 -20.73 1.42 4.97
N ASN A 159 -20.96 2.22 6.01
CA ASN A 159 -21.94 3.31 6.01
C ASN A 159 -21.58 4.44 5.03
N VAL A 160 -20.30 4.70 4.76
CA VAL A 160 -19.90 5.62 3.70
C VAL A 160 -19.95 5.00 2.30
N GLY A 161 -20.37 3.74 2.20
CA GLY A 161 -20.51 3.00 0.95
C GLY A 161 -19.20 2.41 0.44
N CYS A 162 -18.27 2.05 1.33
CA CYS A 162 -17.07 1.31 0.94
C CYS A 162 -17.41 -0.14 0.60
N HIS A 163 -16.79 -0.62 -0.46
CA HIS A 163 -16.57 -2.05 -0.64
C HIS A 163 -15.38 -2.48 0.22
N LEU A 164 -15.60 -3.40 1.17
CA LEU A 164 -14.53 -3.95 1.98
C LEU A 164 -13.74 -4.95 1.15
N GLU A 165 -12.48 -4.67 0.92
CA GLU A 165 -11.59 -5.45 0.06
C GLU A 165 -10.92 -6.60 0.83
N ARG A 166 -10.40 -6.29 2.03
CA ARG A 166 -9.64 -7.26 2.83
C ARG A 166 -9.62 -6.89 4.30
N PHE A 167 -9.85 -7.88 5.15
CA PHE A 167 -9.44 -7.86 6.54
C PHE A 167 -8.37 -8.92 6.77
N LEU A 168 -7.37 -8.60 7.57
CA LEU A 168 -6.13 -9.34 7.82
C LEU A 168 -5.15 -9.35 6.65
N ALA A 169 -3.90 -9.04 6.97
CA ALA A 169 -2.75 -9.16 6.08
C ALA A 169 -1.74 -10.15 6.70
N PRO A 170 -1.14 -11.04 5.91
CA PRO A 170 -0.13 -11.98 6.40
C PRO A 170 1.23 -11.29 6.57
N VAL A 171 1.26 -10.20 7.34
CA VAL A 171 2.44 -9.35 7.56
C VAL A 171 2.58 -9.08 9.05
N GLU A 172 3.77 -9.30 9.60
CA GLU A 172 4.07 -9.02 10.99
C GLU A 172 5.33 -8.12 11.09
N PRO A 173 5.21 -6.94 11.71
CA PRO A 173 4.03 -6.38 12.35
C PRO A 173 3.03 -5.82 11.33
N GLY A 174 1.71 -5.95 11.64
CA GLY A 174 0.68 -5.32 10.82
C GLY A 174 -0.50 -6.19 10.39
N ASN A 175 -0.66 -7.37 10.96
CA ASN A 175 -1.67 -8.36 10.55
C ASN A 175 -3.13 -7.85 10.64
N LEU A 176 -3.46 -6.95 11.57
CA LEU A 176 -4.81 -6.41 11.75
C LEU A 176 -5.07 -5.21 10.81
N LEU A 177 -4.85 -5.39 9.52
CA LEU A 177 -5.19 -4.40 8.50
C LEU A 177 -6.63 -4.59 8.06
N LEU A 178 -7.41 -3.50 7.96
CA LEU A 178 -8.69 -3.49 7.26
C LEU A 178 -8.60 -2.50 6.09
N LEU A 179 -8.79 -3.00 4.88
CA LEU A 179 -8.81 -2.22 3.64
C LEU A 179 -10.21 -2.25 3.02
N GLY A 180 -10.68 -1.10 2.62
CA GLY A 180 -11.85 -0.94 1.76
C GLY A 180 -11.68 0.21 0.79
N TYR A 181 -12.56 0.27 -0.19
CA TYR A 181 -12.56 1.30 -1.23
C TYR A 181 -13.90 2.00 -1.28
N LYS A 182 -13.90 3.33 -1.20
CA LYS A 182 -15.03 4.16 -1.60
C LYS A 182 -14.74 4.70 -3.00
N ASP A 183 -15.44 4.16 -3.98
CA ASP A 183 -15.08 4.32 -5.40
C ASP A 183 -13.61 3.90 -5.63
N ASP A 184 -12.73 4.80 -6.06
CA ASP A 184 -11.30 4.53 -6.22
C ASP A 184 -10.43 4.99 -5.03
N ILE A 185 -11.05 5.44 -3.94
CA ILE A 185 -10.33 5.96 -2.77
C ILE A 185 -10.13 4.82 -1.76
N PRO A 186 -8.90 4.36 -1.52
CA PRO A 186 -8.61 3.41 -0.47
C PRO A 186 -8.79 4.04 0.91
N ILE A 187 -9.46 3.32 1.80
CA ILE A 187 -9.57 3.61 3.23
C ILE A 187 -8.92 2.47 3.97
N VAL A 188 -7.88 2.79 4.72
CA VAL A 188 -7.07 1.82 5.46
C VAL A 188 -7.23 2.06 6.95
N SER A 189 -7.85 1.11 7.67
CA SER A 189 -7.77 1.09 9.12
C SER A 189 -6.45 0.43 9.53
N ALA A 190 -5.57 1.25 10.10
CA ALA A 190 -4.22 0.85 10.42
C ALA A 190 -4.18 -0.01 11.69
N PRO A 191 -3.36 -1.07 11.71
CA PRO A 191 -3.23 -1.94 12.89
C PRO A 191 -2.58 -1.22 14.07
N GLY A 192 -2.75 -1.76 15.28
CA GLY A 192 -2.23 -1.15 16.52
C GLY A 192 -0.71 -0.92 16.54
N CYS A 193 0.07 -1.72 15.81
CA CYS A 193 1.52 -1.52 15.63
C CYS A 193 1.87 -0.24 14.85
N PHE A 194 0.88 0.43 14.25
CA PHE A 194 1.05 1.72 13.59
C PHE A 194 1.56 2.83 14.53
N ARG A 195 1.46 2.62 15.86
CA ARG A 195 2.06 3.50 16.89
C ARG A 195 3.58 3.51 16.86
N SER A 196 4.22 2.55 16.21
CA SER A 196 5.67 2.43 16.10
C SER A 196 6.15 2.95 14.75
N ALA A 197 7.35 3.56 14.74
CA ALA A 197 8.04 3.95 13.50
C ALA A 197 8.62 2.75 12.73
N LYS A 198 8.58 1.54 13.31
CA LYS A 198 9.01 0.31 12.61
C LYS A 198 8.16 0.09 11.36
N THR A 199 8.80 -0.48 10.35
CA THR A 199 8.13 -0.88 9.12
C THR A 199 7.00 -1.86 9.45
N ASN A 200 5.84 -1.67 8.83
CA ASN A 200 4.69 -2.56 8.98
C ASN A 200 3.91 -2.63 7.66
N VAL A 201 2.81 -3.34 7.64
CA VAL A 201 1.99 -3.56 6.43
C VAL A 201 1.59 -2.25 5.72
N VAL A 202 1.34 -1.17 6.47
CA VAL A 202 0.95 0.13 5.86
C VAL A 202 2.07 0.67 4.98
N ASP A 203 3.34 0.51 5.38
CA ASP A 203 4.49 0.94 4.56
C ASP A 203 4.58 0.15 3.24
N LEU A 204 4.11 -1.10 3.22
CA LEU A 204 4.13 -1.93 2.02
C LEU A 204 2.99 -1.58 1.04
N VAL A 205 1.79 -1.28 1.54
CA VAL A 205 0.64 -1.01 0.68
C VAL A 205 0.47 0.46 0.31
N LEU A 206 1.13 1.36 1.02
CA LEU A 206 0.99 2.81 0.82
C LEU A 206 1.53 3.28 -0.54
N PRO A 207 2.74 2.89 -1.01
CA PRO A 207 3.28 3.39 -2.28
C PRO A 207 2.35 3.13 -3.48
N PRO A 208 1.79 1.93 -3.72
CA PRO A 208 0.85 1.74 -4.81
C PRO A 208 -0.44 2.57 -4.64
N MET A 209 -0.95 2.74 -3.43
CA MET A 209 -2.13 3.59 -3.19
C MET A 209 -1.85 5.06 -3.48
N LEU A 210 -0.65 5.57 -3.15
CA LEU A 210 -0.22 6.93 -3.52
C LEU A 210 -0.13 7.12 -5.03
N ALA A 211 0.26 6.07 -5.75
CA ALA A 211 0.26 6.00 -7.21
C ALA A 211 -1.14 5.72 -7.82
N ARG A 212 -2.20 5.78 -7.00
CA ARG A 212 -3.60 5.48 -7.39
C ARG A 212 -3.78 4.10 -8.01
N TYR A 213 -2.97 3.16 -7.61
CA TYR A 213 -3.14 1.75 -7.94
C TYR A 213 -4.08 1.10 -6.93
N ARG A 214 -5.06 0.36 -7.41
CA ARG A 214 -6.00 -0.38 -6.57
C ARG A 214 -5.37 -1.70 -6.13
N VAL A 215 -4.95 -1.75 -4.87
CA VAL A 215 -4.41 -2.97 -4.26
C VAL A 215 -5.56 -3.92 -3.94
N SER A 216 -5.50 -5.12 -4.49
CA SER A 216 -6.52 -6.15 -4.27
C SER A 216 -6.26 -6.98 -3.01
N GLY A 217 -7.31 -7.64 -2.52
CA GLY A 217 -7.21 -8.58 -1.41
C GLY A 217 -6.28 -9.76 -1.71
N TRP A 218 -6.20 -10.17 -2.98
CA TRP A 218 -5.25 -11.19 -3.43
C TRP A 218 -3.80 -10.73 -3.31
N GLU A 219 -3.49 -9.52 -3.77
CA GLU A 219 -2.13 -8.96 -3.68
C GLU A 219 -1.68 -8.79 -2.22
N ILE A 220 -2.60 -8.39 -1.32
CA ILE A 220 -2.31 -8.38 0.12
C ILE A 220 -2.00 -9.80 0.62
N ALA A 221 -2.74 -10.82 0.19
CA ALA A 221 -2.46 -12.20 0.57
C ALA A 221 -1.07 -12.67 0.11
N CYS A 222 -0.60 -12.18 -1.04
CA CYS A 222 0.74 -12.50 -1.57
C CYS A 222 1.89 -11.88 -0.75
N LEU A 223 1.62 -10.91 0.12
CA LEU A 223 2.64 -10.32 1.01
C LEU A 223 3.13 -11.29 2.09
N GLY A 224 2.52 -12.47 2.24
CA GLY A 224 2.91 -13.45 3.26
C GLY A 224 4.34 -13.97 3.11
N HIS A 225 4.82 -14.14 1.89
CA HIS A 225 6.23 -14.46 1.65
C HIS A 225 7.10 -13.20 1.81
N GLY A 226 7.96 -13.19 2.83
CA GLY A 226 8.70 -12.00 3.25
C GLY A 226 7.91 -11.06 4.17
N GLY A 227 6.69 -11.44 4.58
CA GLY A 227 5.83 -10.64 5.45
C GLY A 227 6.24 -10.60 6.92
N LEU A 228 7.26 -11.36 7.34
CA LEU A 228 7.88 -11.22 8.66
C LEU A 228 8.93 -10.10 8.58
N LEU A 229 8.53 -8.90 8.96
CA LEU A 229 9.39 -7.70 8.89
C LEU A 229 10.25 -7.59 10.14
N SER A 230 11.48 -7.11 9.99
CA SER A 230 12.46 -6.92 11.08
C SER A 230 12.40 -5.51 11.69
#